data_3f4bcc78ed77a2e0701da3b70515fdc2
#
_entry.id   3f4bcc78ed77a2e0701da3b70515fdc2
#
_cell.length_a   1.000
_cell.length_b   1.000
_cell.length_c   1.000
_cell.angle_alpha   90.00
_cell.angle_beta   90.00
_cell.angle_gamma   90.00
#
_symmetry.space_group_name_H-M   'P 1'
#
loop_
_entity.id
_entity.type
_entity.pdbx_description
1 polymer ?
#
loop_
_entity_poly.entity_id
_entity_poly.type
_entity_poly.pdbx_seq_one_letter_code
_entity_poly.pdbx_strand_id
1 'polypeptide(L)'
;MALELTDSNFEEQVIKSDKPVIVDFWAEWCGPCRMVGPIVQEIGEEYSDKAKVGKLDVDNNPDVTMKYGIRNIPTILFFKDGE
;
A
#
# COMPACT_ATOMS: atom_id res chain seq x y z
N MET A 1 -4.54 -5.05 -10.97
CA MET A 1 -3.98 -3.72 -10.66
C MET A 1 -3.94 -3.51 -9.16
N ALA A 2 -2.95 -2.77 -8.70
CA ALA A 2 -2.91 -2.39 -7.30
C ALA A 2 -4.02 -1.37 -7.02
N LEU A 3 -4.70 -1.54 -5.88
CA LEU A 3 -5.73 -0.62 -5.44
C LEU A 3 -5.09 0.70 -4.98
N GLU A 4 -5.67 1.81 -5.37
CA GLU A 4 -5.18 3.09 -4.88
C GLU A 4 -5.72 3.36 -3.48
N LEU A 5 -4.81 3.43 -2.50
CA LEU A 5 -5.16 3.68 -1.11
C LEU A 5 -4.96 5.15 -0.77
N THR A 6 -5.87 5.69 0.03
CA THR A 6 -5.84 7.10 0.42
C THR A 6 -6.15 7.20 1.90
N ASP A 7 -5.92 8.41 2.46
CA ASP A 7 -6.31 8.68 3.85
C ASP A 7 -7.80 8.41 4.06
N SER A 8 -8.62 8.68 3.04
CA SER A 8 -10.08 8.54 3.18
C SER A 8 -10.58 7.10 3.05
N ASN A 9 -9.85 6.21 2.37
CA ASN A 9 -10.32 4.84 2.19
C ASN A 9 -9.51 3.79 2.94
N PHE A 10 -8.45 4.19 3.63
CA PHE A 10 -7.53 3.25 4.29
C PHE A 10 -8.23 2.38 5.33
N GLU A 11 -9.08 2.98 6.15
CA GLU A 11 -9.81 2.25 7.18
C GLU A 11 -10.64 1.14 6.56
N GLU A 12 -11.44 1.48 5.55
CA GLU A 12 -12.33 0.53 4.90
C GLU A 12 -11.57 -0.54 4.12
N GLN A 13 -10.56 -0.14 3.38
CA GLN A 13 -9.88 -1.05 2.47
C GLN A 13 -8.80 -1.90 3.12
N VAL A 14 -8.19 -1.41 4.18
CA VAL A 14 -7.05 -2.10 4.81
C VAL A 14 -7.42 -2.61 6.19
N ILE A 15 -7.85 -1.72 7.07
CA ILE A 15 -8.09 -2.09 8.48
C ILE A 15 -9.26 -3.06 8.61
N LYS A 16 -10.33 -2.82 7.87
CA LYS A 16 -11.52 -3.66 7.90
C LYS A 16 -11.52 -4.78 6.87
N SER A 17 -10.40 -4.98 6.19
CA SER A 17 -10.30 -6.02 5.18
C SER A 17 -10.36 -7.41 5.82
N ASP A 18 -11.11 -8.31 5.19
CA ASP A 18 -11.15 -9.70 5.59
C ASP A 18 -10.00 -10.53 5.00
N LYS A 19 -9.24 -9.92 4.08
CA LYS A 19 -8.05 -10.53 3.48
C LYS A 19 -6.81 -9.80 3.97
N PRO A 20 -5.65 -10.47 4.00
CA PRO A 20 -4.39 -9.77 4.20
C PRO A 20 -4.19 -8.70 3.14
N VAL A 21 -3.56 -7.59 3.53
CA VAL A 21 -3.33 -6.47 2.62
C VAL A 21 -1.85 -6.11 2.62
N ILE A 22 -1.31 -5.97 1.44
CA ILE A 22 0.06 -5.51 1.23
C ILE A 22 -0.03 -4.07 0.74
N VAL A 23 0.63 -3.15 1.44
CA VAL A 23 0.58 -1.72 1.12
C VAL A 23 1.96 -1.26 0.68
N ASP A 24 2.04 -0.70 -0.52
CA ASP A 24 3.26 -0.10 -1.09
C ASP A 24 3.18 1.41 -0.90
N PHE A 25 4.03 1.95 -0.02
CA PHE A 25 4.16 3.39 0.20
C PHE A 25 5.17 3.94 -0.80
N TRP A 26 4.72 4.88 -1.63
CA TRP A 26 5.51 5.38 -2.76
C TRP A 26 5.31 6.87 -2.97
N ALA A 27 6.12 7.46 -3.87
CA ALA A 27 5.95 8.85 -4.30
C ALA A 27 6.42 8.97 -5.75
N GLU A 28 5.90 9.96 -6.46
CA GLU A 28 6.25 10.16 -7.86
C GLU A 28 7.73 10.47 -8.06
N TRP A 29 8.34 11.21 -7.12
CA TRP A 29 9.74 11.60 -7.21
C TRP A 29 10.70 10.47 -6.83
N CYS A 30 10.19 9.35 -6.38
CA CYS A 30 10.99 8.24 -5.86
C CYS A 30 11.40 7.29 -6.98
N GLY A 31 12.68 7.36 -7.37
CA GLY A 31 13.21 6.49 -8.41
C GLY A 31 13.05 5.00 -8.12
N PRO A 32 13.52 4.53 -6.95
CA PRO A 32 13.36 3.10 -6.58
C PRO A 32 11.91 2.62 -6.56
N CYS A 33 10.97 3.51 -6.23
CA CYS A 33 9.54 3.15 -6.23
C CYS A 33 9.07 2.72 -7.62
N ARG A 34 9.64 3.30 -8.66
CA ARG A 34 9.27 2.97 -10.04
C ARG A 34 9.69 1.56 -10.43
N MET A 35 10.70 1.02 -9.76
CA MET A 35 11.13 -0.35 -9.98
C MET A 35 10.31 -1.33 -9.16
N VAL A 36 9.95 -0.95 -7.94
CA VAL A 36 9.20 -1.80 -7.01
C VAL A 36 7.72 -1.87 -7.40
N GLY A 37 7.14 -0.75 -7.86
CA GLY A 37 5.72 -0.66 -8.19
C GLY A 37 5.22 -1.77 -9.11
N PRO A 38 5.86 -1.98 -10.26
CA PRO A 38 5.42 -3.05 -11.17
C PRO A 38 5.51 -4.45 -10.54
N ILE A 39 6.50 -4.69 -9.67
CA ILE A 39 6.65 -5.97 -8.99
C ILE A 39 5.49 -6.17 -8.01
N VAL A 40 5.15 -5.14 -7.24
CA VAL A 40 4.05 -5.20 -6.29
C VAL A 40 2.73 -5.42 -7.03
N GLN A 41 2.54 -4.75 -8.16
CA GLN A 41 1.33 -4.93 -8.97
C GLN A 41 1.23 -6.37 -9.50
N GLU A 42 2.34 -6.94 -9.95
CA GLU A 42 2.37 -8.32 -10.43
C GLU A 42 1.99 -9.30 -9.32
N ILE A 43 2.52 -9.08 -8.12
CA ILE A 43 2.17 -9.91 -6.96
C ILE A 43 0.67 -9.77 -6.68
N GLY A 44 0.13 -8.56 -6.77
CA GLY A 44 -1.30 -8.32 -6.55
C GLY A 44 -2.17 -9.09 -7.53
N GLU A 45 -1.74 -9.16 -8.78
CA GLU A 45 -2.49 -9.91 -9.79
C GLU A 45 -2.39 -11.41 -9.56
N GLU A 46 -1.21 -11.89 -9.21
CA GLU A 46 -0.97 -13.32 -9.00
C GLU A 46 -1.70 -13.87 -7.78
N TYR A 47 -1.81 -13.09 -6.72
CA TYR A 47 -2.41 -13.54 -5.45
C TYR A 47 -3.74 -12.85 -5.14
N SER A 48 -4.44 -12.35 -6.15
CA SER A 48 -5.66 -11.54 -5.96
C SER A 48 -6.78 -12.27 -5.22
N ASP A 49 -6.79 -13.61 -5.26
CA ASP A 49 -7.78 -14.40 -4.54
C ASP A 49 -7.43 -14.57 -3.06
N LYS A 50 -6.18 -14.33 -2.68
CA LYS A 50 -5.70 -14.59 -1.31
C LYS A 50 -5.35 -13.33 -0.54
N ALA A 51 -4.96 -12.27 -1.23
CA ALA A 51 -4.51 -11.03 -0.60
C ALA A 51 -4.87 -9.85 -1.46
N LYS A 52 -5.05 -8.71 -0.80
CA LYS A 52 -5.23 -7.44 -1.48
C LYS A 52 -3.88 -6.75 -1.58
N VAL A 53 -3.63 -6.06 -2.68
CA VAL A 53 -2.44 -5.24 -2.84
C VAL A 53 -2.86 -3.83 -3.20
N GLY A 54 -2.35 -2.86 -2.46
CA GLY A 54 -2.64 -1.47 -2.71
C GLY A 54 -1.38 -0.63 -2.67
N LYS A 55 -1.46 0.56 -3.22
CA LYS A 55 -0.38 1.53 -3.18
C LYS A 55 -0.89 2.84 -2.61
N LEU A 56 -0.05 3.51 -1.82
CA LEU A 56 -0.40 4.75 -1.16
C LEU A 56 0.68 5.79 -1.45
N ASP A 57 0.26 6.89 -2.07
CA ASP A 57 1.15 8.01 -2.38
C ASP A 57 1.34 8.83 -1.11
N VAL A 58 2.56 8.84 -0.58
CA VAL A 58 2.85 9.48 0.70
C VAL A 58 2.69 11.00 0.66
N ASP A 59 2.87 11.62 -0.50
CA ASP A 59 2.76 13.07 -0.61
C ASP A 59 1.32 13.54 -0.52
N ASN A 60 0.39 12.72 -1.01
CA ASN A 60 -1.03 13.09 -1.04
C ASN A 60 -1.83 12.49 0.12
N ASN A 61 -1.19 11.66 0.96
CA ASN A 61 -1.88 10.95 2.04
C ASN A 61 -1.05 11.00 3.32
N PRO A 62 -0.89 12.21 3.89
CA PRO A 62 -0.01 12.41 5.04
C PRO A 62 -0.49 11.74 6.33
N ASP A 63 -1.80 11.57 6.50
CA ASP A 63 -2.33 11.02 7.75
C ASP A 63 -1.89 9.58 7.98
N VAL A 64 -2.09 8.72 6.98
CA VAL A 64 -1.68 7.33 7.08
C VAL A 64 -0.15 7.23 7.13
N THR A 65 0.53 8.00 6.31
CA THR A 65 1.98 8.02 6.26
C THR A 65 2.57 8.34 7.64
N MET A 66 2.01 9.32 8.32
CA MET A 66 2.45 9.73 9.64
C MET A 66 2.08 8.70 10.71
N LYS A 67 0.87 8.14 10.62
CA LYS A 67 0.40 7.15 11.59
C LYS A 67 1.33 5.95 11.69
N TYR A 68 1.85 5.49 10.55
CA TYR A 68 2.72 4.32 10.52
C TYR A 68 4.21 4.66 10.49
N GLY A 69 4.54 5.93 10.66
CA GLY A 69 5.93 6.36 10.77
C GLY A 69 6.76 6.09 9.55
N ILE A 70 6.17 6.25 8.36
CA ILE A 70 6.86 5.99 7.10
C ILE A 70 7.85 7.12 6.84
N ARG A 71 9.13 6.81 6.87
CA ARG A 71 10.21 7.80 6.69
C ARG A 71 10.99 7.60 5.41
N ASN A 72 11.05 6.37 4.96
CA ASN A 72 11.80 6.00 3.76
C ASN A 72 10.87 5.29 2.80
N ILE A 73 11.02 5.54 1.52
CA ILE A 73 10.23 4.87 0.48
C ILE A 73 11.18 4.33 -0.58
N PRO A 74 10.82 3.21 -1.22
CA PRO A 74 9.59 2.46 -1.00
C PRO A 74 9.58 1.72 0.35
N THR A 75 8.42 1.65 0.97
CA THR A 75 8.21 0.85 2.17
C THR A 75 7.00 -0.04 1.92
N ILE A 76 7.14 -1.32 2.21
CA ILE A 76 6.06 -2.29 2.04
C ILE A 76 5.63 -2.77 3.42
N LEU A 77 4.36 -2.57 3.74
CA LEU A 77 3.81 -3.06 5.00
C LEU A 77 2.77 -4.14 4.72
N PHE A 78 2.70 -5.11 5.61
CA PHE A 78 1.74 -6.19 5.54
C PHE A 78 0.74 -6.03 6.67
N PHE A 79 -0.54 -6.08 6.32
CA PHE A 79 -1.63 -5.96 7.30
C PHE A 79 -2.44 -7.24 7.30
N LYS A 80 -2.80 -7.69 8.51
CA LYS A 80 -3.72 -8.79 8.68
C LYS A 80 -4.57 -8.49 9.90
N ASP A 81 -5.91 -8.56 9.73
CA ASP A 81 -6.87 -8.29 10.81
C ASP A 81 -6.65 -6.89 11.43
N GLY A 82 -6.32 -5.91 10.60
CA GLY A 82 -6.15 -4.53 11.02
C GLY A 82 -4.77 -4.20 11.59
N GLU A 83 -3.85 -5.13 11.51
CA GLU A 83 -2.51 -4.92 12.06
C GLU A 83 -1.44 -5.06 10.99
#